data_fb3b4aff8fd045abebbf6f2139158d10
#
_entry.id   fb3b4aff8fd045abebbf6f2139158d10
#
_cell.length_a   1.000
_cell.length_b   1.000
_cell.length_c   1.000
_cell.angle_alpha   90.00
_cell.angle_beta   90.00
_cell.angle_gamma   90.00
#
_symmetry.space_group_name_H-M   'P 1'
#
loop_
_entity.id
_entity.type
_entity.pdbx_description
1 polymer ?
#
loop_
_entity_poly.entity_id
_entity_poly.type
_entity_poly.pdbx_seq_one_letter_code
_entity_poly.pdbx_strand_id
1 'polypeptide(L)'
;MQIYGIDLASEKFDVSFINSDGQATHIVVKNTKPQIEKFLDKLPEDCRLVAEHTGVYGDLLLKLADMRNIHVSYVSGYEIRHSMGLIRGKSDPLDAARIREYGERYADKLNDTHFPSETIYELRELYATRRLLVRQRKQLQTMLKGDDCRPEKSDTAQKIKREMMEQLNIQISSLEQKMAQLIDDDDNLSKTSVIAQSIPGIGPVTATELIIKTDNFKRVSTAKKCATLAGISPFPNATGKSDKGNHVSHMGDKQLKSLLFMCARSAVVHFEKMRVYKMKKHEIEHKHIYVVLNNVANRLLKILYTLVKKGELYDPAYLPRDPRLKIEY
;
A
#
# COMPACT_ATOMS: atom_id res chain seq x y z
N MET A 1 -14.79 26.46 5.10
CA MET A 1 -13.54 25.75 4.69
C MET A 1 -13.33 25.93 3.20
N GLN A 2 -12.26 26.59 2.80
CA GLN A 2 -11.91 26.87 1.40
C GLN A 2 -11.11 25.70 0.80
N ILE A 3 -11.47 25.24 -0.41
CA ILE A 3 -10.81 24.12 -1.09
C ILE A 3 -9.80 24.65 -2.10
N TYR A 4 -8.60 24.11 -2.04
CA TYR A 4 -7.51 24.31 -3.00
C TYR A 4 -7.27 23.01 -3.75
N GLY A 5 -7.56 22.96 -5.05
CA GLY A 5 -7.26 21.82 -5.90
C GLY A 5 -5.84 21.89 -6.45
N ILE A 6 -5.07 20.83 -6.28
CA ILE A 6 -3.63 20.81 -6.61
C ILE A 6 -3.34 19.68 -7.59
N ASP A 7 -2.82 20.02 -8.74
CA ASP A 7 -2.25 19.08 -9.70
C ASP A 7 -0.72 19.06 -9.55
N LEU A 8 -0.20 17.92 -9.04
CA LEU A 8 1.19 17.75 -8.61
C LEU A 8 2.06 17.22 -9.74
N ALA A 9 3.20 17.88 -10.01
CA ALA A 9 4.25 17.41 -10.89
C ALA A 9 5.64 17.53 -10.22
N SER A 10 6.66 17.02 -10.88
CA SER A 10 8.03 16.96 -10.35
C SER A 10 8.65 18.33 -10.07
N GLU A 11 8.47 19.29 -10.99
CA GLU A 11 9.14 20.60 -10.92
C GLU A 11 8.24 21.69 -10.36
N LYS A 12 6.92 21.58 -10.57
CA LYS A 12 5.92 22.57 -10.20
C LYS A 12 4.60 21.86 -9.89
N PHE A 13 3.70 22.57 -9.26
CA PHE A 13 2.29 22.16 -9.18
C PHE A 13 1.37 23.34 -9.47
N ASP A 14 0.25 23.01 -10.06
CA ASP A 14 -0.81 23.96 -10.42
C ASP A 14 -1.87 23.94 -9.33
N VAL A 15 -2.29 25.13 -8.89
CA VAL A 15 -3.27 25.30 -7.80
C VAL A 15 -4.46 26.08 -8.28
N SER A 16 -5.66 25.55 -8.08
CA SER A 16 -6.93 26.24 -8.34
C SER A 16 -7.70 26.46 -7.05
N PHE A 17 -8.20 27.67 -6.85
CA PHE A 17 -9.04 28.05 -5.72
C PHE A 17 -10.03 29.16 -6.10
N ILE A 18 -11.01 29.44 -5.24
CA ILE A 18 -11.91 30.58 -5.40
C ILE A 18 -11.36 31.76 -4.58
N ASN A 19 -11.16 32.92 -5.21
CA ASN A 19 -10.71 34.13 -4.52
C ASN A 19 -11.82 34.81 -3.71
N SER A 20 -11.49 35.91 -3.02
CA SER A 20 -12.45 36.69 -2.25
C SER A 20 -13.63 37.27 -3.06
N ASP A 21 -13.42 37.46 -4.37
CA ASP A 21 -14.41 37.99 -5.29
C ASP A 21 -15.32 36.91 -5.90
N GLY A 22 -15.16 35.64 -5.44
CA GLY A 22 -15.93 34.51 -5.94
C GLY A 22 -15.45 33.97 -7.30
N GLN A 23 -14.28 34.40 -7.78
CA GLN A 23 -13.73 33.98 -9.08
C GLN A 23 -12.75 32.86 -8.94
N ALA A 24 -12.81 31.92 -9.89
CA ALA A 24 -11.82 30.85 -9.98
C ALA A 24 -10.45 31.40 -10.37
N THR A 25 -9.48 31.21 -9.52
CA THR A 25 -8.10 31.68 -9.68
C THR A 25 -7.16 30.49 -9.81
N HIS A 26 -6.12 30.67 -10.62
CA HIS A 26 -5.07 29.68 -10.84
C HIS A 26 -3.71 30.31 -10.56
N ILE A 27 -2.87 29.58 -9.84
CA ILE A 27 -1.46 29.93 -9.61
C ILE A 27 -0.56 28.70 -9.84
N VAL A 28 0.69 28.97 -10.16
CA VAL A 28 1.73 27.93 -10.32
C VAL A 28 2.76 28.09 -9.22
N VAL A 29 3.07 27.01 -8.53
CA VAL A 29 4.05 26.97 -7.45
C VAL A 29 5.17 25.98 -7.84
N LYS A 30 6.44 26.41 -7.74
CA LYS A 30 7.57 25.50 -7.94
C LYS A 30 7.61 24.48 -6.79
N ASN A 31 7.85 23.21 -7.13
CA ASN A 31 7.92 22.12 -6.17
C ASN A 31 9.27 22.09 -5.42
N THR A 32 9.55 23.19 -4.72
CA THR A 32 10.74 23.40 -3.89
C THR A 32 10.37 23.89 -2.51
N LYS A 33 11.12 23.53 -1.49
CA LYS A 33 10.81 23.87 -0.09
C LYS A 33 10.47 25.35 0.12
N PRO A 34 11.30 26.35 -0.33
CA PRO A 34 11.01 27.77 -0.09
C PRO A 34 9.71 28.26 -0.76
N GLN A 35 9.39 27.71 -1.95
CA GLN A 35 8.19 28.15 -2.68
C GLN A 35 6.93 27.51 -2.10
N ILE A 36 7.02 26.27 -1.64
CA ILE A 36 5.91 25.62 -0.93
C ILE A 36 5.66 26.33 0.40
N GLU A 37 6.68 26.62 1.19
CA GLU A 37 6.52 27.39 2.45
C GLU A 37 5.84 28.73 2.20
N LYS A 38 6.32 29.51 1.21
CA LYS A 38 5.72 30.79 0.83
C LYS A 38 4.26 30.66 0.37
N PHE A 39 3.91 29.56 -0.26
CA PHE A 39 2.52 29.25 -0.64
C PHE A 39 1.67 28.93 0.58
N LEU A 40 2.13 28.03 1.44
CA LEU A 40 1.42 27.61 2.65
C LEU A 40 1.19 28.76 3.64
N ASP A 41 2.17 29.67 3.78
CA ASP A 41 2.08 30.84 4.67
C ASP A 41 1.03 31.87 4.23
N LYS A 42 0.53 31.78 2.99
CA LYS A 42 -0.52 32.66 2.45
C LYS A 42 -1.92 32.06 2.54
N LEU A 43 -2.03 30.80 2.96
CA LEU A 43 -3.31 30.12 3.04
C LEU A 43 -4.12 30.62 4.24
N PRO A 44 -5.46 30.72 4.13
CA PRO A 44 -6.31 31.00 5.27
C PRO A 44 -6.33 29.82 6.24
N GLU A 45 -6.61 30.10 7.51
CA GLU A 45 -6.66 29.05 8.56
C GLU A 45 -7.70 27.95 8.26
N ASP A 46 -8.87 28.33 7.71
CA ASP A 46 -9.93 27.39 7.34
C ASP A 46 -9.82 26.98 5.86
N CYS A 47 -8.76 26.24 5.55
CA CYS A 47 -8.56 25.72 4.21
C CYS A 47 -8.26 24.21 4.19
N ARG A 48 -8.45 23.60 3.02
CA ARG A 48 -8.06 22.21 2.74
C ARG A 48 -7.42 22.12 1.36
N LEU A 49 -6.28 21.47 1.31
CA LEU A 49 -5.60 21.11 0.07
C LEU A 49 -6.12 19.74 -0.41
N VAL A 50 -6.58 19.69 -1.63
CA VAL A 50 -7.01 18.42 -2.28
C VAL A 50 -6.10 18.18 -3.46
N ALA A 51 -5.45 17.01 -3.51
CA ALA A 51 -4.53 16.70 -4.58
C ALA A 51 -4.75 15.28 -5.12
N GLU A 52 -4.41 15.05 -6.38
CA GLU A 52 -4.29 13.69 -6.91
C GLU A 52 -3.03 13.02 -6.36
N HIS A 53 -3.12 11.75 -5.97
CA HIS A 53 -1.97 10.98 -5.49
C HIS A 53 -1.02 10.64 -6.65
N THR A 54 0.06 11.42 -6.81
CA THR A 54 1.07 11.29 -7.88
C THR A 54 2.40 10.69 -7.41
N GLY A 55 2.38 9.87 -6.36
CA GLY A 55 3.58 9.26 -5.78
C GLY A 55 4.41 10.24 -4.96
N VAL A 56 5.73 10.22 -5.12
CA VAL A 56 6.68 10.97 -4.28
C VAL A 56 6.65 12.51 -4.47
N TYR A 57 6.09 12.99 -5.57
CA TYR A 57 6.10 14.44 -5.89
C TYR A 57 5.29 15.28 -4.92
N GLY A 58 4.33 14.68 -4.22
CA GLY A 58 3.53 15.34 -3.19
C GLY A 58 4.09 15.24 -1.78
N ASP A 59 5.12 14.43 -1.53
CA ASP A 59 5.61 14.15 -0.18
C ASP A 59 6.14 15.41 0.53
N LEU A 60 6.83 16.29 -0.19
CA LEU A 60 7.35 17.54 0.37
C LEU A 60 6.22 18.51 0.77
N LEU A 61 5.22 18.67 -0.10
CA LEU A 61 4.03 19.48 0.21
C LEU A 61 3.30 18.91 1.43
N LEU A 62 3.07 17.59 1.47
CA LEU A 62 2.38 16.93 2.58
C LEU A 62 3.14 17.13 3.91
N LYS A 63 4.46 16.92 3.93
CA LYS A 63 5.30 17.12 5.13
C LYS A 63 5.20 18.55 5.66
N LEU A 64 5.33 19.55 4.77
CA LEU A 64 5.32 20.95 5.17
C LEU A 64 3.94 21.46 5.57
N ALA A 65 2.87 20.93 4.97
CA ALA A 65 1.48 21.23 5.33
C ALA A 65 1.13 20.59 6.69
N ASP A 66 1.51 19.32 6.91
CA ASP A 66 1.27 18.61 8.17
C ASP A 66 1.96 19.30 9.36
N MET A 67 3.19 19.78 9.17
CA MET A 67 3.91 20.60 10.17
C MET A 67 3.20 21.92 10.55
N ARG A 68 2.32 22.43 9.68
CA ARG A 68 1.52 23.64 9.89
C ARG A 68 0.07 23.35 10.27
N ASN A 69 -0.28 22.09 10.49
CA ASN A 69 -1.65 21.60 10.72
C ASN A 69 -2.64 22.01 9.61
N ILE A 70 -2.17 22.12 8.37
CA ILE A 70 -3.00 22.36 7.21
C ILE A 70 -3.58 21.03 6.73
N HIS A 71 -4.88 20.95 6.56
CA HIS A 71 -5.57 19.77 6.10
C HIS A 71 -5.23 19.43 4.65
N VAL A 72 -4.70 18.23 4.40
CA VAL A 72 -4.41 17.71 3.05
C VAL A 72 -5.21 16.44 2.81
N SER A 73 -5.84 16.33 1.65
CA SER A 73 -6.53 15.10 1.22
C SER A 73 -5.98 14.63 -0.12
N TYR A 74 -5.34 13.47 -0.14
CA TYR A 74 -4.99 12.81 -1.40
C TYR A 74 -6.14 11.95 -1.88
N VAL A 75 -6.54 12.16 -3.11
CA VAL A 75 -7.65 11.48 -3.79
C VAL A 75 -7.11 10.68 -4.98
N SER A 76 -7.76 9.57 -5.26
CA SER A 76 -7.44 8.76 -6.44
C SER A 76 -7.86 9.48 -7.72
N GLY A 77 -6.98 9.56 -8.73
CA GLY A 77 -7.32 10.10 -10.04
C GLY A 77 -8.48 9.35 -10.72
N TYR A 78 -8.68 8.08 -10.35
CA TYR A 78 -9.84 7.31 -10.79
C TYR A 78 -11.15 7.90 -10.24
N GLU A 79 -11.20 8.26 -8.95
CA GLU A 79 -12.38 8.84 -8.31
C GLU A 79 -12.69 10.22 -8.91
N ILE A 80 -11.67 11.07 -9.06
CA ILE A 80 -11.81 12.40 -9.67
C ILE A 80 -12.43 12.28 -11.06
N ARG A 81 -11.86 11.45 -11.95
CA ARG A 81 -12.36 11.25 -13.32
C ARG A 81 -13.81 10.74 -13.38
N HIS A 82 -14.15 9.75 -12.55
CA HIS A 82 -15.49 9.15 -12.58
C HIS A 82 -16.56 10.04 -11.95
N SER A 83 -16.18 11.01 -11.16
CA SER A 83 -17.11 11.99 -10.56
C SER A 83 -17.51 13.13 -11.51
N MET A 84 -16.71 13.37 -12.57
CA MET A 84 -16.85 14.55 -13.43
C MET A 84 -17.68 14.31 -14.70
N GLY A 85 -18.12 13.08 -14.97
CA GLY A 85 -18.86 12.75 -16.21
C GLY A 85 -17.95 12.82 -17.45
N LEU A 86 -18.49 13.30 -18.58
CA LEU A 86 -17.74 13.42 -19.83
C LEU A 86 -16.82 14.63 -19.81
N ILE A 87 -15.52 14.39 -19.72
CA ILE A 87 -14.49 15.43 -19.70
C ILE A 87 -13.90 15.62 -21.09
N ARG A 88 -13.79 16.89 -21.54
CA ARG A 88 -13.08 17.27 -22.75
C ARG A 88 -11.93 18.23 -22.41
N GLY A 89 -10.82 18.08 -23.11
CA GLY A 89 -9.62 18.88 -22.92
C GLY A 89 -8.77 18.37 -21.71
N LYS A 90 -7.46 18.60 -21.80
CA LYS A 90 -6.48 18.29 -20.74
C LYS A 90 -5.45 19.42 -20.70
N SER A 91 -5.26 20.03 -19.54
CA SER A 91 -4.16 20.93 -19.22
C SER A 91 -4.03 21.01 -17.71
N ASP A 92 -2.84 21.31 -17.19
CA ASP A 92 -2.56 21.39 -15.76
C ASP A 92 -3.53 22.34 -15.01
N PRO A 93 -3.87 23.56 -15.52
CA PRO A 93 -4.86 24.42 -14.88
C PRO A 93 -6.26 23.81 -14.81
N LEU A 94 -6.68 23.10 -15.88
CA LEU A 94 -7.99 22.42 -15.91
C LEU A 94 -8.01 21.23 -14.95
N ASP A 95 -6.93 20.50 -14.83
CA ASP A 95 -6.85 19.35 -13.94
C ASP A 95 -6.83 19.82 -12.46
N ALA A 96 -6.12 20.90 -12.12
CA ALA A 96 -6.20 21.54 -10.81
C ALA A 96 -7.62 22.06 -10.48
N ALA A 97 -8.33 22.66 -11.45
CA ALA A 97 -9.70 23.11 -11.27
C ALA A 97 -10.67 21.93 -11.02
N ARG A 98 -10.50 20.82 -11.73
CA ARG A 98 -11.28 19.59 -11.53
C ARG A 98 -11.07 18.98 -10.16
N ILE A 99 -9.82 18.97 -9.69
CA ILE A 99 -9.49 18.49 -8.35
C ILE A 99 -10.16 19.36 -7.29
N ARG A 100 -10.18 20.69 -7.47
CA ARG A 100 -10.90 21.61 -6.59
C ARG A 100 -12.39 21.33 -6.59
N GLU A 101 -13.03 21.27 -7.77
CA GLU A 101 -14.47 20.97 -7.90
C GLU A 101 -14.84 19.62 -7.26
N TYR A 102 -13.99 18.60 -7.40
CA TYR A 102 -14.16 17.33 -6.70
C TYR A 102 -14.17 17.54 -5.18
N GLY A 103 -13.18 18.26 -4.68
CA GLY A 103 -13.06 18.56 -3.26
C GLY A 103 -14.27 19.32 -2.69
N GLU A 104 -14.81 20.28 -3.45
CA GLU A 104 -16.02 21.04 -3.07
C GLU A 104 -17.27 20.15 -3.05
N ARG A 105 -17.45 19.29 -4.07
CA ARG A 105 -18.63 18.40 -4.19
C ARG A 105 -18.65 17.27 -3.16
N TYR A 106 -17.49 16.78 -2.75
CA TYR A 106 -17.34 15.63 -1.88
C TYR A 106 -16.60 15.95 -0.58
N ALA A 107 -16.74 17.18 -0.09
CA ALA A 107 -16.06 17.63 1.12
C ALA A 107 -16.33 16.73 2.34
N ASP A 108 -17.53 16.15 2.41
CA ASP A 108 -17.96 15.21 3.44
C ASP A 108 -17.26 13.83 3.38
N LYS A 109 -16.63 13.49 2.25
CA LYS A 109 -15.93 12.22 2.03
C LYS A 109 -14.40 12.37 2.07
N LEU A 110 -13.90 13.58 2.15
CA LEU A 110 -12.46 13.82 2.23
C LEU A 110 -11.91 13.38 3.58
N ASN A 111 -10.82 12.61 3.53
CA ASN A 111 -10.10 12.22 4.73
C ASN A 111 -8.73 12.91 4.75
N ASP A 112 -8.27 13.28 5.93
CA ASP A 112 -6.94 13.82 6.09
C ASP A 112 -5.87 12.78 5.78
N THR A 113 -4.87 13.23 5.04
CA THR A 113 -3.66 12.47 4.76
C THR A 113 -2.53 13.10 5.55
N HIS A 114 -1.90 12.33 6.42
CA HIS A 114 -0.76 12.77 7.22
C HIS A 114 0.54 12.22 6.65
N PHE A 115 1.62 12.98 6.86
CA PHE A 115 2.95 12.51 6.54
C PHE A 115 3.32 11.38 7.54
N PRO A 116 3.84 10.24 7.08
CA PRO A 116 4.24 9.17 7.98
C PRO A 116 5.40 9.60 8.88
N SER A 117 5.66 8.85 9.97
CA SER A 117 6.86 9.09 10.78
C SER A 117 8.12 8.99 9.92
N GLU A 118 9.18 9.68 10.33
CA GLU A 118 10.46 9.66 9.59
C GLU A 118 10.98 8.23 9.42
N THR A 119 10.85 7.39 10.44
CA THR A 119 11.21 5.98 10.38
C THR A 119 10.42 5.22 9.32
N ILE A 120 9.09 5.39 9.26
CA ILE A 120 8.26 4.72 8.23
C ILE A 120 8.55 5.27 6.85
N TYR A 121 8.85 6.57 6.73
CA TYR A 121 9.25 7.17 5.46
C TYR A 121 10.56 6.58 4.95
N GLU A 122 11.59 6.50 5.79
CA GLU A 122 12.88 5.88 5.45
C GLU A 122 12.70 4.39 5.10
N LEU A 123 11.94 3.65 5.91
CA LEU A 123 11.60 2.25 5.61
C LEU A 123 10.94 2.08 4.23
N ARG A 124 10.05 3.00 3.83
CA ARG A 124 9.37 2.99 2.52
C ARG A 124 10.39 3.12 1.39
N GLU A 125 11.37 4.01 1.51
CA GLU A 125 12.42 4.23 0.50
C GLU A 125 13.37 3.03 0.41
N LEU A 126 13.86 2.54 1.55
CA LEU A 126 14.73 1.35 1.59
C LEU A 126 14.02 0.12 1.02
N TYR A 127 12.76 -0.06 1.36
CA TYR A 127 11.96 -1.17 0.85
C TYR A 127 11.71 -1.06 -0.67
N ALA A 128 11.45 0.13 -1.19
CA ALA A 128 11.31 0.37 -2.62
C ALA A 128 12.62 0.05 -3.37
N THR A 129 13.76 0.49 -2.81
CA THR A 129 15.09 0.19 -3.34
C THR A 129 15.38 -1.31 -3.32
N ARG A 130 15.13 -1.98 -2.20
CA ARG A 130 15.24 -3.45 -2.10
C ARG A 130 14.44 -4.16 -3.19
N ARG A 131 13.20 -3.72 -3.44
CA ARG A 131 12.35 -4.30 -4.49
C ARG A 131 12.96 -4.16 -5.88
N LEU A 132 13.55 -2.99 -6.16
CA LEU A 132 14.24 -2.76 -7.43
C LEU A 132 15.39 -3.76 -7.59
N LEU A 133 16.25 -3.89 -6.58
CA LEU A 133 17.39 -4.81 -6.62
C LEU A 133 16.96 -6.29 -6.74
N VAL A 134 15.93 -6.70 -6.02
CA VAL A 134 15.36 -8.07 -6.15
C VAL A 134 14.83 -8.33 -7.56
N ARG A 135 14.20 -7.35 -8.21
CA ARG A 135 13.74 -7.46 -9.60
C ARG A 135 14.91 -7.61 -10.56
N GLN A 136 15.95 -6.80 -10.42
CA GLN A 136 17.17 -6.85 -11.25
C GLN A 136 17.88 -8.20 -11.07
N ARG A 137 18.02 -8.68 -9.82
CA ARG A 137 18.59 -10.01 -9.54
C ARG A 137 17.81 -11.12 -10.25
N LYS A 138 16.47 -11.11 -10.17
CA LYS A 138 15.63 -12.09 -10.85
C LYS A 138 15.79 -12.02 -12.37
N GLN A 139 15.95 -10.84 -12.93
CA GLN A 139 16.18 -10.65 -14.36
C GLN A 139 17.52 -11.28 -14.78
N LEU A 140 18.62 -11.02 -14.04
CA LEU A 140 19.91 -11.66 -14.28
C LEU A 140 19.85 -13.18 -14.14
N GLN A 141 19.15 -13.70 -13.12
CA GLN A 141 18.91 -15.12 -12.97
C GLN A 141 18.23 -15.75 -14.20
N THR A 142 17.24 -15.08 -14.74
CA THR A 142 16.52 -15.55 -15.93
C THR A 142 17.41 -15.53 -17.16
N MET A 143 18.24 -14.48 -17.30
CA MET A 143 19.22 -14.39 -18.40
C MET A 143 20.27 -15.50 -18.31
N LEU A 144 20.83 -15.78 -17.13
CA LEU A 144 21.79 -16.86 -16.91
C LEU A 144 21.21 -18.23 -17.25
N LYS A 145 19.96 -18.50 -16.85
CA LYS A 145 19.24 -19.72 -17.25
C LYS A 145 19.03 -19.81 -18.76
N GLY A 146 18.75 -18.71 -19.42
CA GLY A 146 18.62 -18.65 -20.87
C GLY A 146 19.94 -18.92 -21.59
N ASP A 147 21.06 -18.48 -21.00
CA ASP A 147 22.39 -18.75 -21.56
C ASP A 147 22.72 -20.26 -21.55
N ASP A 148 22.12 -21.04 -20.63
CA ASP A 148 22.32 -22.49 -20.58
C ASP A 148 21.72 -23.22 -21.80
N CYS A 149 20.78 -22.60 -22.48
CA CYS A 149 20.13 -23.11 -23.68
C CYS A 149 20.84 -22.65 -24.98
N ARG A 150 21.90 -21.83 -24.92
CA ARG A 150 22.61 -21.33 -26.10
C ARG A 150 23.63 -22.37 -26.61
N PRO A 151 23.77 -22.52 -27.92
CA PRO A 151 24.76 -23.41 -28.50
C PRO A 151 26.21 -22.98 -28.20
N GLU A 152 26.43 -21.65 -28.17
CA GLU A 152 27.72 -21.06 -27.81
C GLU A 152 27.50 -20.04 -26.69
N LYS A 153 28.39 -20.05 -25.70
CA LYS A 153 28.34 -19.20 -24.51
C LYS A 153 29.57 -18.31 -24.46
N SER A 154 29.37 -17.03 -24.14
CA SER A 154 30.47 -16.12 -23.83
C SER A 154 30.78 -16.21 -22.33
N ASP A 155 31.92 -16.78 -21.98
CA ASP A 155 32.39 -16.88 -20.59
C ASP A 155 32.52 -15.52 -19.92
N THR A 156 33.00 -14.52 -20.65
CA THR A 156 33.12 -13.14 -20.16
C THR A 156 31.75 -12.57 -19.79
N ALA A 157 30.75 -12.75 -20.67
CA ALA A 157 29.39 -12.25 -20.40
C ALA A 157 28.74 -12.97 -19.20
N GLN A 158 28.95 -14.28 -19.07
CA GLN A 158 28.45 -15.04 -17.91
C GLN A 158 29.14 -14.61 -16.61
N LYS A 159 30.46 -14.40 -16.64
CA LYS A 159 31.23 -13.93 -15.48
C LYS A 159 30.70 -12.60 -14.98
N ILE A 160 30.54 -11.61 -15.87
CA ILE A 160 29.99 -10.28 -15.53
C ILE A 160 28.59 -10.40 -14.90
N LYS A 161 27.67 -11.20 -15.48
CA LYS A 161 26.33 -11.40 -14.94
C LYS A 161 26.34 -12.02 -13.53
N ARG A 162 27.25 -12.97 -13.26
CA ARG A 162 27.40 -13.57 -11.93
C ARG A 162 27.96 -12.58 -10.91
N GLU A 163 28.97 -11.81 -11.27
CA GLU A 163 29.52 -10.74 -10.43
C GLU A 163 28.46 -9.69 -10.10
N MET A 164 27.67 -9.25 -11.06
CA MET A 164 26.55 -8.33 -10.83
C MET A 164 25.51 -8.94 -9.88
N MET A 165 25.20 -10.23 -10.03
CA MET A 165 24.24 -10.92 -9.17
C MET A 165 24.75 -11.04 -7.73
N GLU A 166 26.03 -11.27 -7.53
CA GLU A 166 26.67 -11.30 -6.21
C GLU A 166 26.63 -9.93 -5.53
N GLN A 167 26.95 -8.86 -6.26
CA GLN A 167 26.85 -7.48 -5.77
C GLN A 167 25.40 -7.14 -5.37
N LEU A 168 24.42 -7.53 -6.17
CA LEU A 168 23.00 -7.34 -5.82
C LEU A 168 22.61 -8.10 -4.55
N ASN A 169 23.13 -9.32 -4.33
CA ASN A 169 22.86 -10.08 -3.11
C ASN A 169 23.43 -9.37 -1.87
N ILE A 170 24.65 -8.85 -1.95
CA ILE A 170 25.28 -8.07 -0.86
C ILE A 170 24.46 -6.83 -0.53
N GLN A 171 24.07 -6.06 -1.55
CA GLN A 171 23.26 -4.85 -1.37
C GLN A 171 21.88 -5.14 -0.81
N ILE A 172 21.20 -6.20 -1.26
CA ILE A 172 19.90 -6.62 -0.73
C ILE A 172 20.03 -6.99 0.75
N SER A 173 21.05 -7.78 1.12
CA SER A 173 21.28 -8.16 2.52
C SER A 173 21.54 -6.93 3.41
N SER A 174 22.36 -5.99 2.94
CA SER A 174 22.64 -4.74 3.66
C SER A 174 21.36 -3.91 3.88
N LEU A 175 20.50 -3.79 2.86
CA LEU A 175 19.21 -3.09 3.00
C LEU A 175 18.28 -3.80 3.96
N GLU A 176 18.22 -5.13 3.92
CA GLU A 176 17.41 -5.93 4.85
C GLU A 176 17.86 -5.76 6.30
N GLN A 177 19.17 -5.75 6.55
CA GLN A 177 19.74 -5.46 7.88
C GLN A 177 19.39 -4.05 8.35
N LYS A 178 19.55 -3.04 7.47
CA LYS A 178 19.21 -1.65 7.81
C LYS A 178 17.73 -1.47 8.12
N MET A 179 16.85 -2.10 7.34
CA MET A 179 15.41 -2.07 7.62
C MET A 179 15.05 -2.77 8.93
N ALA A 180 15.68 -3.91 9.24
CA ALA A 180 15.50 -4.60 10.51
C ALA A 180 15.92 -3.70 11.68
N GLN A 181 17.10 -3.06 11.60
CA GLN A 181 17.58 -2.14 12.60
C GLN A 181 16.61 -0.97 12.83
N LEU A 182 16.13 -0.31 11.78
CA LEU A 182 15.15 0.78 11.90
C LEU A 182 13.84 0.35 12.57
N ILE A 183 13.41 -0.90 12.33
CA ILE A 183 12.24 -1.46 13.00
C ILE A 183 12.54 -1.74 14.48
N ASP A 184 13.71 -2.27 14.80
CA ASP A 184 14.11 -2.64 16.15
C ASP A 184 14.37 -1.40 17.03
N ASP A 185 14.85 -0.30 16.44
CA ASP A 185 15.09 0.98 17.11
C ASP A 185 13.78 1.74 17.47
N ASP A 186 12.63 1.36 16.90
CA ASP A 186 11.31 1.91 17.24
C ASP A 186 10.47 0.86 17.97
N ASP A 187 10.24 1.05 19.27
CA ASP A 187 9.52 0.11 20.14
C ASP A 187 8.14 -0.31 19.58
N ASN A 188 7.41 0.62 18.95
CA ASN A 188 6.09 0.33 18.39
C ASN A 188 6.18 -0.51 17.11
N LEU A 189 7.14 -0.21 16.24
CA LEU A 189 7.37 -0.97 15.01
C LEU A 189 7.92 -2.36 15.33
N SER A 190 8.88 -2.45 16.27
CA SER A 190 9.46 -3.70 16.74
C SER A 190 8.39 -4.63 17.28
N LYS A 191 7.56 -4.15 18.20
CA LYS A 191 6.44 -4.89 18.78
C LYS A 191 5.48 -5.42 17.69
N THR A 192 5.11 -4.56 16.76
CA THR A 192 4.22 -4.94 15.65
C THR A 192 4.87 -5.97 14.72
N SER A 193 6.15 -5.80 14.43
CA SER A 193 6.93 -6.73 13.58
C SER A 193 7.02 -8.11 14.22
N VAL A 194 7.31 -8.19 15.52
CA VAL A 194 7.37 -9.45 16.29
C VAL A 194 6.00 -10.13 16.29
N ILE A 195 4.93 -9.38 16.56
CA ILE A 195 3.56 -9.93 16.51
C ILE A 195 3.24 -10.48 15.13
N ALA A 196 3.55 -9.74 14.07
CA ALA A 196 3.27 -10.17 12.70
C ALA A 196 4.04 -11.46 12.35
N GLN A 197 5.32 -11.52 12.70
CA GLN A 197 6.19 -12.67 12.42
C GLN A 197 5.90 -13.88 13.30
N SER A 198 5.21 -13.74 14.43
CA SER A 198 4.74 -14.87 15.24
C SER A 198 3.68 -15.72 14.52
N ILE A 199 3.03 -15.18 13.49
CA ILE A 199 2.00 -15.89 12.73
C ILE A 199 2.66 -16.78 11.67
N PRO A 200 2.44 -18.11 11.69
CA PRO A 200 3.03 -19.00 10.70
C PRO A 200 2.66 -18.61 9.26
N GLY A 201 3.68 -18.35 8.45
CA GLY A 201 3.55 -17.93 7.06
C GLY A 201 3.77 -16.45 6.82
N ILE A 202 3.84 -15.60 7.84
CA ILE A 202 4.19 -14.18 7.72
C ILE A 202 5.68 -14.02 8.07
N GLY A 203 6.49 -13.68 7.07
CA GLY A 203 7.91 -13.40 7.27
C GLY A 203 8.22 -11.90 7.35
N PRO A 204 9.50 -11.53 7.63
CA PRO A 204 9.92 -10.15 7.86
C PRO A 204 9.58 -9.21 6.69
N VAL A 205 9.77 -9.64 5.46
CA VAL A 205 9.45 -8.82 4.27
C VAL A 205 7.98 -8.44 4.21
N THR A 206 7.07 -9.37 4.54
CA THR A 206 5.63 -9.09 4.54
C THR A 206 5.23 -8.25 5.74
N ALA A 207 5.83 -8.49 6.91
CA ALA A 207 5.62 -7.66 8.10
C ALA A 207 6.01 -6.20 7.82
N THR A 208 7.20 -5.97 7.26
CA THR A 208 7.67 -4.63 6.87
C THR A 208 6.73 -3.96 5.86
N GLU A 209 6.31 -4.66 4.79
CA GLU A 209 5.37 -4.11 3.81
C GLU A 209 4.03 -3.72 4.44
N LEU A 210 3.50 -4.54 5.34
CA LEU A 210 2.27 -4.23 6.06
C LEU A 210 2.43 -3.01 6.97
N ILE A 211 3.53 -2.89 7.72
CA ILE A 211 3.85 -1.72 8.53
C ILE A 211 3.85 -0.45 7.65
N ILE A 212 4.57 -0.46 6.53
CA ILE A 212 4.67 0.66 5.60
C ILE A 212 3.30 1.02 5.01
N LYS A 213 2.57 0.04 4.46
CA LYS A 213 1.30 0.28 3.75
C LYS A 213 0.16 0.68 4.65
N THR A 214 0.20 0.32 5.91
CA THR A 214 -0.87 0.62 6.87
C THR A 214 -0.53 1.76 7.81
N ASP A 215 0.67 2.34 7.69
CA ASP A 215 1.22 3.28 8.67
C ASP A 215 1.16 2.69 10.08
N ASN A 216 1.82 1.56 10.25
CA ASN A 216 1.78 0.75 11.47
C ASN A 216 0.34 0.51 11.99
N PHE A 217 -0.56 0.10 11.10
CA PHE A 217 -1.99 -0.21 11.35
C PHE A 217 -2.85 0.99 11.78
N LYS A 218 -2.34 2.22 11.73
CA LYS A 218 -3.08 3.44 12.05
C LYS A 218 -4.00 3.84 10.89
N ARG A 219 -3.47 4.02 9.70
CA ARG A 219 -4.21 4.47 8.50
C ARG A 219 -5.19 3.41 7.99
N VAL A 220 -4.77 2.14 7.95
CA VAL A 220 -5.60 1.00 7.55
C VAL A 220 -5.90 0.16 8.78
N SER A 221 -6.88 0.57 9.57
CA SER A 221 -7.15 0.08 10.92
C SER A 221 -7.93 -1.25 11.00
N THR A 222 -8.36 -1.81 9.87
CA THR A 222 -9.11 -3.08 9.87
C THR A 222 -8.63 -4.07 8.82
N ALA A 223 -8.71 -5.35 9.14
CA ALA A 223 -8.38 -6.42 8.19
C ALA A 223 -9.17 -6.33 6.88
N LYS A 224 -10.43 -5.88 6.93
CA LYS A 224 -11.28 -5.70 5.73
C LYS A 224 -10.75 -4.58 4.84
N LYS A 225 -10.37 -3.43 5.41
CA LYS A 225 -9.75 -2.32 4.64
C LYS A 225 -8.43 -2.77 4.02
N CYS A 226 -7.59 -3.52 4.77
CA CYS A 226 -6.34 -4.05 4.25
C CYS A 226 -6.57 -5.09 3.14
N ALA A 227 -7.56 -5.97 3.28
CA ALA A 227 -7.93 -6.92 2.24
C ALA A 227 -8.43 -6.22 0.96
N THR A 228 -9.14 -5.11 1.10
CA THR A 228 -9.57 -4.26 -0.03
C THR A 228 -8.37 -3.57 -0.68
N LEU A 229 -7.47 -2.98 0.11
CA LEU A 229 -6.21 -2.39 -0.37
C LEU A 229 -5.37 -3.42 -1.16
N ALA A 230 -5.26 -4.64 -0.67
CA ALA A 230 -4.53 -5.72 -1.32
C ALA A 230 -5.29 -6.33 -2.53
N GLY A 231 -6.54 -5.98 -2.77
CA GLY A 231 -7.37 -6.57 -3.82
C GLY A 231 -7.66 -8.06 -3.61
N ILE A 232 -7.76 -8.51 -2.35
CA ILE A 232 -8.15 -9.88 -1.98
C ILE A 232 -9.53 -9.97 -1.35
N SER A 233 -10.18 -8.83 -1.07
CA SER A 233 -11.57 -8.80 -0.60
C SER A 233 -12.51 -9.12 -1.76
N PRO A 234 -13.36 -10.16 -1.63
CA PRO A 234 -14.36 -10.45 -2.64
C PRO A 234 -15.52 -9.45 -2.56
N PHE A 235 -15.98 -8.98 -3.72
CA PHE A 235 -17.18 -8.16 -3.87
C PHE A 235 -18.26 -8.94 -4.61
N PRO A 236 -19.54 -8.84 -4.21
CA PRO A 236 -20.63 -9.45 -4.94
C PRO A 236 -20.77 -8.80 -6.33
N ASN A 237 -21.04 -9.62 -7.32
CA ASN A 237 -21.33 -9.17 -8.68
C ASN A 237 -22.66 -9.78 -9.13
N ALA A 238 -23.76 -9.25 -8.58
CA ALA A 238 -25.10 -9.69 -8.87
C ALA A 238 -25.94 -8.52 -9.40
N THR A 239 -26.67 -8.74 -10.47
CA THR A 239 -27.60 -7.77 -11.06
C THR A 239 -28.93 -8.46 -11.35
N GLY A 240 -29.98 -8.09 -10.66
CA GLY A 240 -31.32 -8.67 -10.83
C GLY A 240 -31.29 -10.20 -10.68
N LYS A 241 -31.63 -10.93 -11.74
CA LYS A 241 -31.65 -12.41 -11.75
C LYS A 241 -30.29 -13.06 -12.05
N SER A 242 -29.26 -12.26 -12.41
CA SER A 242 -27.93 -12.77 -12.76
C SER A 242 -26.97 -12.65 -11.58
N ASP A 243 -26.57 -13.78 -11.00
CA ASP A 243 -25.49 -13.85 -10.00
C ASP A 243 -24.23 -14.41 -10.67
N LYS A 244 -23.23 -13.54 -10.88
CA LYS A 244 -21.91 -13.90 -11.42
C LYS A 244 -20.93 -14.32 -10.33
N GLY A 245 -21.40 -14.46 -9.09
CA GLY A 245 -20.59 -14.79 -7.93
C GLY A 245 -19.72 -13.63 -7.45
N ASN A 246 -18.84 -13.94 -6.50
CA ASN A 246 -17.97 -12.93 -5.90
C ASN A 246 -16.65 -12.83 -6.67
N HIS A 247 -16.27 -11.61 -7.04
CA HIS A 247 -15.03 -11.30 -7.72
C HIS A 247 -14.14 -10.39 -6.87
N VAL A 248 -12.81 -10.53 -7.01
CA VAL A 248 -11.86 -9.64 -6.39
C VAL A 248 -11.55 -8.46 -7.32
N SER A 249 -11.34 -7.27 -6.75
CA SER A 249 -10.98 -6.09 -7.54
C SER A 249 -9.58 -6.22 -8.14
N HIS A 250 -9.41 -5.72 -9.38
CA HIS A 250 -8.12 -5.56 -10.04
C HIS A 250 -7.40 -4.25 -9.64
N MET A 251 -8.09 -3.36 -8.92
CA MET A 251 -7.58 -2.04 -8.50
C MET A 251 -6.73 -2.10 -7.21
N GLY A 252 -6.61 -3.28 -6.59
CA GLY A 252 -5.79 -3.45 -5.38
C GLY A 252 -4.29 -3.38 -5.62
N ASP A 253 -3.53 -3.19 -4.54
CA ASP A 253 -2.07 -3.24 -4.55
C ASP A 253 -1.57 -4.63 -4.92
N LYS A 254 -1.10 -4.77 -6.17
CA LYS A 254 -0.65 -6.05 -6.75
C LYS A 254 0.51 -6.66 -5.99
N GLN A 255 1.36 -5.83 -5.37
CA GLN A 255 2.50 -6.30 -4.61
C GLN A 255 2.07 -6.88 -3.27
N LEU A 256 1.28 -6.13 -2.51
CA LEU A 256 0.74 -6.61 -1.25
C LEU A 256 -0.07 -7.90 -1.46
N LYS A 257 -0.86 -7.96 -2.55
CA LYS A 257 -1.55 -9.18 -2.97
C LYS A 257 -0.59 -10.35 -3.16
N SER A 258 0.49 -10.15 -3.92
CA SER A 258 1.48 -11.18 -4.19
C SER A 258 2.14 -11.71 -2.91
N LEU A 259 2.53 -10.80 -1.99
CA LEU A 259 3.11 -11.17 -0.69
C LEU A 259 2.12 -11.97 0.16
N LEU A 260 0.87 -11.52 0.26
CA LEU A 260 -0.16 -12.24 1.01
C LEU A 260 -0.47 -13.62 0.42
N PHE A 261 -0.40 -13.78 -0.91
CA PHE A 261 -0.50 -15.10 -1.54
C PHE A 261 0.71 -15.99 -1.22
N MET A 262 1.91 -15.42 -1.15
CA MET A 262 3.11 -16.17 -0.71
C MET A 262 2.97 -16.60 0.75
N CYS A 263 2.50 -15.71 1.63
CA CYS A 263 2.17 -16.05 3.02
C CYS A 263 1.12 -17.16 3.11
N ALA A 264 0.06 -17.09 2.31
CA ALA A 264 -0.98 -18.12 2.27
C ALA A 264 -0.42 -19.48 1.80
N ARG A 265 0.47 -19.48 0.79
CA ARG A 265 1.15 -20.71 0.34
C ARG A 265 2.05 -21.31 1.42
N SER A 266 2.79 -20.48 2.15
CA SER A 266 3.60 -20.94 3.28
C SER A 266 2.71 -21.45 4.42
N ALA A 267 1.65 -20.71 4.75
CA ALA A 267 0.73 -21.09 5.83
C ALA A 267 0.01 -22.42 5.59
N VAL A 268 -0.39 -22.75 4.35
CA VAL A 268 -1.03 -24.05 4.09
C VAL A 268 -0.06 -25.25 4.19
N VAL A 269 1.24 -24.98 4.27
CA VAL A 269 2.28 -26.02 4.50
C VAL A 269 2.62 -26.09 6.00
N HIS A 270 2.87 -24.96 6.64
CA HIS A 270 3.47 -24.87 7.97
C HIS A 270 2.49 -24.55 9.09
N PHE A 271 1.25 -24.17 8.78
CA PHE A 271 0.23 -23.83 9.76
C PHE A 271 -0.93 -24.85 9.70
N GLU A 272 -1.00 -25.74 10.66
CA GLU A 272 -1.92 -26.88 10.64
C GLU A 272 -3.38 -26.48 10.41
N LYS A 273 -3.89 -25.46 11.11
CA LYS A 273 -5.27 -24.97 10.93
C LYS A 273 -5.54 -24.53 9.49
N MET A 274 -4.54 -23.96 8.77
CA MET A 274 -4.67 -23.56 7.37
C MET A 274 -4.51 -24.72 6.41
N ARG A 275 -3.69 -25.71 6.75
CA ARG A 275 -3.57 -26.97 6.01
C ARG A 275 -4.88 -27.74 6.00
N VAL A 276 -5.48 -27.95 7.17
CA VAL A 276 -6.80 -28.60 7.30
C VAL A 276 -7.87 -27.83 6.53
N TYR A 277 -7.87 -26.50 6.61
CA TYR A 277 -8.78 -25.68 5.82
C TYR A 277 -8.59 -25.85 4.32
N LYS A 278 -7.36 -25.90 3.83
CA LYS A 278 -7.05 -26.16 2.41
C LYS A 278 -7.59 -27.52 1.99
N MET A 279 -7.29 -28.60 2.75
CA MET A 279 -7.77 -29.95 2.44
C MET A 279 -9.30 -29.96 2.31
N LYS A 280 -10.03 -29.42 3.29
CA LYS A 280 -11.48 -29.36 3.25
C LYS A 280 -12.00 -28.61 2.02
N LYS A 281 -11.44 -27.44 1.72
CA LYS A 281 -11.96 -26.55 0.65
C LYS A 281 -11.53 -26.98 -0.74
N HIS A 282 -10.33 -27.50 -0.92
CA HIS A 282 -9.79 -27.86 -2.22
C HIS A 282 -10.07 -29.32 -2.56
N GLU A 283 -9.82 -30.24 -1.63
CA GLU A 283 -9.88 -31.67 -1.91
C GLU A 283 -11.32 -32.21 -1.73
N ILE A 284 -12.06 -31.74 -0.73
CA ILE A 284 -13.44 -32.23 -0.46
C ILE A 284 -14.47 -31.38 -1.18
N GLU A 285 -14.40 -30.03 -1.09
CA GLU A 285 -15.37 -29.11 -1.70
C GLU A 285 -14.99 -28.71 -3.14
N HIS A 286 -13.90 -29.24 -3.71
CA HIS A 286 -13.43 -29.02 -5.07
C HIS A 286 -13.28 -27.54 -5.47
N LYS A 287 -13.03 -26.63 -4.52
CA LYS A 287 -12.80 -25.23 -4.82
C LYS A 287 -11.45 -25.01 -5.47
N HIS A 288 -11.38 -24.12 -6.45
CA HIS A 288 -10.15 -23.77 -7.13
C HIS A 288 -9.08 -23.27 -6.14
N ILE A 289 -7.85 -23.76 -6.28
CA ILE A 289 -6.75 -23.50 -5.33
C ILE A 289 -6.51 -21.99 -5.07
N TYR A 290 -6.60 -21.13 -6.08
CA TYR A 290 -6.44 -19.69 -5.89
C TYR A 290 -7.55 -19.06 -5.06
N VAL A 291 -8.77 -19.58 -5.10
CA VAL A 291 -9.87 -19.15 -4.21
C VAL A 291 -9.55 -19.53 -2.77
N VAL A 292 -9.03 -20.75 -2.56
CA VAL A 292 -8.64 -21.23 -1.23
C VAL A 292 -7.50 -20.39 -0.66
N LEU A 293 -6.44 -20.12 -1.46
CA LEU A 293 -5.31 -19.29 -1.03
C LEU A 293 -5.75 -17.84 -0.73
N ASN A 294 -6.66 -17.27 -1.53
CA ASN A 294 -7.24 -15.96 -1.25
C ASN A 294 -7.98 -15.94 0.10
N ASN A 295 -8.74 -16.98 0.41
CA ASN A 295 -9.42 -17.11 1.68
C ASN A 295 -8.45 -17.27 2.85
N VAL A 296 -7.35 -18.03 2.66
CA VAL A 296 -6.29 -18.16 3.67
C VAL A 296 -5.60 -16.82 3.90
N ALA A 297 -5.26 -16.06 2.86
CA ALA A 297 -4.71 -14.72 2.98
C ALA A 297 -5.62 -13.78 3.80
N ASN A 298 -6.93 -13.80 3.54
CA ASN A 298 -7.91 -13.04 4.32
C ASN A 298 -7.96 -13.48 5.80
N ARG A 299 -7.81 -14.78 6.07
CA ARG A 299 -7.77 -15.29 7.45
C ARG A 299 -6.50 -14.85 8.17
N LEU A 300 -5.34 -14.91 7.51
CA LEU A 300 -4.08 -14.42 8.06
C LEU A 300 -4.17 -12.93 8.44
N LEU A 301 -4.75 -12.10 7.57
CA LEU A 301 -4.99 -10.68 7.89
C LEU A 301 -5.90 -10.50 9.10
N LYS A 302 -6.97 -11.29 9.22
CA LYS A 302 -7.87 -11.21 10.40
C LYS A 302 -7.13 -11.57 11.68
N ILE A 303 -6.34 -12.64 11.67
CA ILE A 303 -5.51 -13.03 12.81
C ILE A 303 -4.54 -11.91 13.17
N LEU A 304 -3.79 -11.40 12.18
CA LEU A 304 -2.81 -10.34 12.38
C LEU A 304 -3.43 -9.09 13.01
N TYR A 305 -4.52 -8.56 12.44
CA TYR A 305 -5.18 -7.37 12.98
C TYR A 305 -5.75 -7.59 14.39
N THR A 306 -6.21 -8.79 14.69
CA THR A 306 -6.67 -9.13 16.04
C THR A 306 -5.51 -9.13 17.04
N LEU A 307 -4.38 -9.74 16.68
CA LEU A 307 -3.20 -9.83 17.55
C LEU A 307 -2.53 -8.47 17.73
N VAL A 308 -2.37 -7.68 16.67
CA VAL A 308 -1.83 -6.32 16.75
C VAL A 308 -2.70 -5.44 17.66
N LYS A 309 -4.04 -5.52 17.52
CA LYS A 309 -4.97 -4.76 18.38
C LYS A 309 -4.86 -5.15 19.86
N LYS A 310 -4.62 -6.44 20.15
CA LYS A 310 -4.46 -6.95 21.52
C LYS A 310 -3.05 -6.78 22.06
N GLY A 311 -2.04 -6.59 21.21
CA GLY A 311 -0.63 -6.60 21.58
C GLY A 311 -0.11 -7.98 21.97
N GLU A 312 -0.72 -9.06 21.46
CA GLU A 312 -0.44 -10.45 21.80
C GLU A 312 0.29 -11.18 20.68
N LEU A 313 1.14 -12.13 21.01
CA LEU A 313 1.76 -13.04 20.05
C LEU A 313 0.76 -14.13 19.63
N TYR A 314 1.02 -14.74 18.47
CA TYR A 314 0.23 -15.89 18.02
C TYR A 314 0.45 -17.09 18.94
N ASP A 315 -0.65 -17.61 19.49
CA ASP A 315 -0.67 -18.83 20.29
C ASP A 315 -1.24 -20.00 19.45
N PRO A 316 -0.45 -21.03 19.12
CA PRO A 316 -0.93 -22.20 18.42
C PRO A 316 -2.03 -22.98 19.18
N ALA A 317 -1.99 -22.93 20.51
CA ALA A 317 -2.94 -23.64 21.40
C ALA A 317 -4.27 -22.88 21.55
N TYR A 318 -4.33 -21.60 21.09
CA TYR A 318 -5.55 -20.82 21.19
C TYR A 318 -6.71 -21.47 20.41
N LEU A 319 -7.76 -21.83 21.12
CA LEU A 319 -9.04 -22.27 20.56
C LEU A 319 -10.03 -21.10 20.62
N PRO A 320 -10.53 -20.60 19.49
CA PRO A 320 -11.56 -19.55 19.52
C PRO A 320 -12.79 -20.09 20.24
N ARG A 321 -13.27 -19.37 21.24
CA ARG A 321 -14.56 -19.67 21.88
C ARG A 321 -15.64 -19.55 20.80
N ASP A 322 -16.43 -20.60 20.61
CA ASP A 322 -17.64 -20.53 19.79
C ASP A 322 -18.65 -19.63 20.54
N PRO A 323 -19.03 -18.46 19.99
CA PRO A 323 -19.94 -17.55 20.66
C PRO A 323 -21.35 -18.17 20.88
N ARG A 324 -21.63 -19.30 20.23
CA ARG A 324 -22.90 -20.04 20.39
C ARG A 324 -22.85 -21.02 21.57
N LEU A 325 -21.66 -21.38 22.05
CA LEU A 325 -21.52 -22.18 23.26
C LEU A 325 -21.67 -21.26 24.46
N LYS A 326 -22.91 -21.18 25.00
CA LYS A 326 -23.16 -20.62 26.33
C LYS A 326 -22.47 -21.55 27.33
N ILE A 327 -21.41 -21.11 27.98
CA ILE A 327 -20.87 -21.79 29.15
C ILE A 327 -21.80 -21.39 30.29
N GLU A 328 -22.69 -22.29 30.67
CA GLU A 328 -23.36 -22.23 31.95
C GLU A 328 -22.30 -22.50 33.02
N TYR A 329 -22.09 -21.55 33.93
CA TYR A 329 -21.30 -21.72 35.12
C TYR A 329 -22.13 -22.30 36.20
#